data_f451de164483e178cb028cc2ddac1bd3
#
_entry.id   f451de164483e178cb028cc2ddac1bd3
#
_cell.length_a   1.000
_cell.length_b   1.000
_cell.length_c   1.000
_cell.angle_alpha   90.00
_cell.angle_beta   90.00
_cell.angle_gamma   90.00
#
_symmetry.space_group_name_H-M   'P 1'
#
loop_
_entity.id
_entity.type
_entity.pdbx_description
1 polymer ?
#
loop_
_entity_poly.entity_id
_entity_poly.type
_entity_poly.pdbx_seq_one_letter_code
_entity_poly.pdbx_strand_id
1 'polypeptide(L)'
;MDTNQELKTSEYLKGIVSNLPERPGIYQYLNAEGTIIYVGKAKNLKRRVYSYFSKEHQPGKTRVLVSKIADIRYIVVNSEEDALLLENNLIKKYKPRYNVLLKDDKTYPSICVQNEYFPRVFKTRRIIRNGSSYYGPYSHSPSMHAVLDLIKHLYPLRTCNLNLSPENIRAGKFNVCLEYHIKNCAGPCIGLQSQEEYLKNIAEIKEILKGNTQEISRLLYQRMQDLAAEMKFEEAQKVKEKYALIENYRSKSEVVSSVLHNIDVFSIEEDGEKSAF
;
A
#
# COMPACT_ATOMS: atom_id res chain seq x y z
N MET A 1 19.08 43.44 3.06
CA MET A 1 17.82 42.64 2.95
C MET A 1 16.84 43.25 3.90
N ASP A 2 15.72 43.76 3.37
CA ASP A 2 14.83 44.67 4.10
C ASP A 2 14.08 43.98 5.25
N THR A 3 14.27 44.45 6.47
CA THR A 3 13.54 44.08 7.70
C THR A 3 12.03 44.12 7.51
N ASN A 4 11.52 44.94 6.61
CA ASN A 4 10.11 45.10 6.28
C ASN A 4 9.59 43.94 5.44
N GLN A 5 10.41 43.26 4.64
CA GLN A 5 10.04 42.11 3.81
C GLN A 5 10.03 40.82 4.64
N GLU A 6 10.94 40.69 5.60
CA GLU A 6 10.95 39.56 6.57
C GLU A 6 9.76 39.60 7.52
N LEU A 7 9.34 40.79 7.99
CA LEU A 7 8.15 40.96 8.82
C LEU A 7 6.88 40.57 8.07
N LYS A 8 6.69 41.01 6.81
CA LYS A 8 5.53 40.67 5.97
C LYS A 8 5.46 39.17 5.70
N THR A 9 6.57 38.53 5.42
CA THR A 9 6.67 37.08 5.19
C THR A 9 6.29 36.31 6.49
N SER A 10 6.74 36.80 7.65
CA SER A 10 6.42 36.19 8.94
C SER A 10 4.91 36.27 9.28
N GLU A 11 4.26 37.41 9.01
CA GLU A 11 2.80 37.56 9.21
C GLU A 11 2.00 36.70 8.23
N TYR A 12 2.39 36.65 6.98
CA TYR A 12 1.79 35.80 5.96
C TYR A 12 1.83 34.32 6.35
N LEU A 13 3.00 33.82 6.75
CA LEU A 13 3.16 32.42 7.17
C LEU A 13 2.34 32.10 8.43
N LYS A 14 2.26 33.03 9.40
CA LYS A 14 1.40 32.87 10.57
C LYS A 14 -0.09 32.76 10.19
N GLY A 15 -0.54 33.55 9.21
CA GLY A 15 -1.89 33.47 8.65
C GLY A 15 -2.18 32.09 8.05
N ILE A 16 -1.25 31.55 7.25
CA ILE A 16 -1.43 30.17 6.71
C ILE A 16 -1.50 29.15 7.83
N VAL A 17 -0.56 29.21 8.78
CA VAL A 17 -0.46 28.21 9.88
C VAL A 17 -1.72 28.21 10.76
N SER A 18 -2.32 29.39 11.02
CA SER A 18 -3.54 29.49 11.82
C SER A 18 -4.74 28.83 11.15
N ASN A 19 -4.80 28.84 9.82
CA ASN A 19 -5.89 28.31 9.00
C ASN A 19 -5.68 26.86 8.56
N LEU A 20 -4.58 26.19 8.95
CA LEU A 20 -4.35 24.80 8.62
C LEU A 20 -5.38 23.89 9.32
N PRO A 21 -5.88 22.84 8.60
CA PRO A 21 -6.81 21.89 9.18
C PRO A 21 -6.15 20.98 10.21
N GLU A 22 -6.92 20.54 11.20
CA GLU A 22 -6.49 19.56 12.21
C GLU A 22 -6.69 18.11 11.76
N ARG A 23 -6.36 17.84 10.51
CA ARG A 23 -6.52 16.55 9.84
C ARG A 23 -5.16 15.97 9.41
N PRO A 24 -5.08 14.66 9.12
CA PRO A 24 -3.90 14.06 8.53
C PRO A 24 -3.58 14.66 7.16
N GLY A 25 -2.30 14.78 6.82
CA GLY A 25 -1.92 15.30 5.51
C GLY A 25 -0.42 15.50 5.32
N ILE A 26 -0.11 16.11 4.18
CA ILE A 26 1.23 16.49 3.76
C ILE A 26 1.34 18.01 3.77
N TYR A 27 2.47 18.50 4.23
CA TYR A 27 2.87 19.90 4.07
C TYR A 27 4.14 20.00 3.25
N GLN A 28 4.23 21.04 2.45
CA GLN A 28 5.36 21.37 1.58
C GLN A 28 5.83 22.78 1.88
N TYR A 29 7.12 22.93 2.13
CA TYR A 29 7.72 24.25 2.30
C TYR A 29 8.39 24.69 1.00
N LEU A 30 8.07 25.89 0.58
CA LEU A 30 8.60 26.50 -0.61
C LEU A 30 9.52 27.69 -0.24
N ASN A 31 10.56 27.90 -1.02
CA ASN A 31 11.42 29.08 -0.91
C ASN A 31 10.84 30.26 -1.72
N ALA A 32 11.55 31.39 -1.71
CA ALA A 32 11.14 32.62 -2.41
C ALA A 32 10.99 32.44 -3.94
N GLU A 33 11.70 31.47 -4.51
CA GLU A 33 11.64 31.12 -5.94
C GLU A 33 10.48 30.13 -6.25
N GLY A 34 9.64 29.79 -5.28
CA GLY A 34 8.55 28.83 -5.45
C GLY A 34 8.99 27.36 -5.54
N THR A 35 10.26 27.06 -5.23
CA THR A 35 10.80 25.71 -5.26
C THR A 35 10.46 24.97 -3.96
N ILE A 36 9.98 23.72 -4.05
CA ILE A 36 9.74 22.87 -2.87
C ILE A 36 11.07 22.47 -2.26
N ILE A 37 11.35 22.96 -1.05
CA ILE A 37 12.59 22.70 -0.31
C ILE A 37 12.45 21.62 0.76
N TYR A 38 11.22 21.33 1.20
CA TYR A 38 10.92 20.29 2.18
C TYR A 38 9.50 19.75 1.99
N VAL A 39 9.32 18.45 2.20
CA VAL A 39 8.02 17.76 2.26
C VAL A 39 7.97 17.00 3.57
N GLY A 40 6.84 17.05 4.27
CA GLY A 40 6.65 16.29 5.50
C GLY A 40 5.22 15.85 5.70
N LYS A 41 5.03 14.71 6.38
CA LYS A 41 3.71 14.22 6.79
C LYS A 41 3.31 14.72 8.16
N ALA A 42 2.01 14.78 8.41
CA ALA A 42 1.44 15.08 9.72
C ALA A 42 0.20 14.22 9.98
N LYS A 43 0.02 13.80 11.22
CA LYS A 43 -1.24 13.26 11.73
C LYS A 43 -2.26 14.38 11.99
N ASN A 44 -1.76 15.57 12.31
CA ASN A 44 -2.48 16.83 12.45
C ASN A 44 -1.62 17.92 11.84
N LEU A 45 -2.04 18.43 10.68
CA LEU A 45 -1.29 19.43 9.90
C LEU A 45 -1.03 20.70 10.72
N LYS A 46 -2.07 21.28 11.35
CA LYS A 46 -1.95 22.50 12.13
C LYS A 46 -0.92 22.39 13.24
N ARG A 47 -1.05 21.36 14.10
CA ARG A 47 -0.12 21.13 15.23
C ARG A 47 1.31 20.89 14.75
N ARG A 48 1.47 20.11 13.69
CA ARG A 48 2.80 19.77 13.16
C ARG A 48 3.49 20.97 12.56
N VAL A 49 2.81 21.71 11.67
CA VAL A 49 3.39 22.88 11.02
C VAL A 49 3.66 23.99 12.05
N TYR A 50 2.70 24.26 12.96
CA TYR A 50 2.89 25.21 14.06
C TYR A 50 4.17 24.93 14.88
N SER A 51 4.51 23.66 15.11
CA SER A 51 5.70 23.28 15.89
C SER A 51 7.02 23.72 15.27
N TYR A 52 7.07 24.05 13.99
CA TYR A 52 8.26 24.61 13.34
C TYR A 52 8.44 26.10 13.63
N PHE A 53 7.36 26.81 13.92
CA PHE A 53 7.39 28.28 14.09
C PHE A 53 7.29 28.70 15.57
N SER A 54 6.92 27.78 16.49
CA SER A 54 6.69 28.08 17.90
C SER A 54 7.90 27.83 18.83
N LYS A 55 8.96 27.14 18.38
CA LYS A 55 10.09 26.77 19.23
C LYS A 55 11.26 27.74 19.07
N GLU A 56 11.60 28.46 20.14
CA GLU A 56 12.77 29.33 20.21
C GLU A 56 14.12 28.59 20.08
N HIS A 57 14.16 27.28 20.44
CA HIS A 57 15.36 26.46 20.42
C HIS A 57 15.23 25.30 19.45
N GLN A 58 15.32 25.57 18.14
CA GLN A 58 15.34 24.51 17.13
C GLN A 58 16.76 24.04 16.84
N PRO A 59 16.97 22.72 16.53
CA PRO A 59 18.26 22.23 16.03
C PRO A 59 18.72 23.03 14.82
N GLY A 60 20.02 23.27 14.69
CA GLY A 60 20.58 24.17 13.67
C GLY A 60 20.07 23.91 12.23
N LYS A 61 19.87 22.63 11.85
CA LYS A 61 19.31 22.27 10.53
C LYS A 61 17.87 22.75 10.33
N THR A 62 17.03 22.63 11.36
CA THR A 62 15.62 23.07 11.30
C THR A 62 15.51 24.57 11.25
N ARG A 63 16.36 25.30 11.98
CA ARG A 63 16.41 26.75 11.94
C ARG A 63 16.78 27.27 10.55
N VAL A 64 17.76 26.64 9.88
CA VAL A 64 18.15 26.97 8.50
C VAL A 64 17.01 26.67 7.52
N LEU A 65 16.27 25.56 7.71
CA LEU A 65 15.09 25.28 6.91
C LEU A 65 14.02 26.35 7.08
N VAL A 66 13.65 26.66 8.33
CA VAL A 66 12.58 27.64 8.65
C VAL A 66 12.91 29.03 8.09
N SER A 67 14.18 29.50 8.17
CA SER A 67 14.58 30.76 7.60
C SER A 67 14.49 30.85 6.07
N LYS A 68 14.31 29.74 5.37
CA LYS A 68 14.17 29.68 3.91
C LYS A 68 12.72 29.50 3.44
N ILE A 69 11.76 29.32 4.36
CA ILE A 69 10.34 29.15 4.02
C ILE A 69 9.75 30.49 3.63
N ALA A 70 9.26 30.59 2.41
CA ALA A 70 8.51 31.74 1.91
C ALA A 70 7.00 31.41 1.73
N ASP A 71 6.65 30.12 1.52
CA ASP A 71 5.28 29.69 1.35
C ASP A 71 5.08 28.25 1.87
N ILE A 72 3.82 27.92 2.20
CA ILE A 72 3.42 26.62 2.72
C ILE A 72 2.23 26.12 1.89
N ARG A 73 2.39 24.95 1.27
CA ARG A 73 1.29 24.21 0.64
C ARG A 73 0.97 22.97 1.46
N TYR A 74 -0.27 22.54 1.43
CA TYR A 74 -0.68 21.31 2.13
C TYR A 74 -1.67 20.52 1.30
N ILE A 75 -1.76 19.22 1.60
CA ILE A 75 -2.71 18.28 1.01
C ILE A 75 -3.31 17.48 2.16
N VAL A 76 -4.62 17.56 2.35
CA VAL A 76 -5.34 16.76 3.34
C VAL A 76 -5.54 15.36 2.78
N VAL A 77 -5.40 14.34 3.64
CA VAL A 77 -5.67 12.94 3.31
C VAL A 77 -6.53 12.30 4.40
N ASN A 78 -7.06 11.11 4.13
CA ASN A 78 -7.99 10.46 5.04
C ASN A 78 -7.29 9.74 6.21
N SER A 79 -6.04 9.31 6.04
CA SER A 79 -5.30 8.55 7.05
C SER A 79 -3.84 8.98 7.17
N GLU A 80 -3.19 8.61 8.29
CA GLU A 80 -1.74 8.80 8.46
C GLU A 80 -0.94 7.92 7.48
N GLU A 81 -1.48 6.77 7.08
CA GLU A 81 -0.87 5.87 6.10
C GLU A 81 -0.86 6.48 4.71
N ASP A 82 -1.97 7.10 4.29
CA ASP A 82 -2.03 7.84 3.03
C ASP A 82 -1.04 9.01 3.03
N ALA A 83 -0.94 9.74 4.16
CA ALA A 83 0.06 10.79 4.32
C ALA A 83 1.49 10.25 4.15
N LEU A 84 1.80 9.08 4.71
CA LEU A 84 3.12 8.45 4.61
C LEU A 84 3.46 8.05 3.16
N LEU A 85 2.50 7.48 2.44
CA LEU A 85 2.66 7.09 1.04
C LEU A 85 2.85 8.31 0.13
N LEU A 86 2.03 9.34 0.35
CA LEU A 86 2.10 10.58 -0.41
C LEU A 86 3.40 11.34 -0.15
N GLU A 87 3.87 11.43 1.12
CA GLU A 87 5.18 12.00 1.49
C GLU A 87 6.31 11.35 0.68
N ASN A 88 6.36 10.00 0.69
CA ASN A 88 7.39 9.25 -0.03
C ASN A 88 7.37 9.55 -1.54
N ASN A 89 6.19 9.58 -2.14
CA ASN A 89 6.03 9.87 -3.56
C ASN A 89 6.49 11.30 -3.91
N LEU A 90 6.09 12.28 -3.10
CA LEU A 90 6.45 13.68 -3.32
C LEU A 90 7.94 13.93 -3.10
N ILE A 91 8.57 13.31 -2.07
CA ILE A 91 10.01 13.39 -1.86
C ILE A 91 10.79 12.83 -3.05
N LYS A 92 10.35 11.71 -3.62
CA LYS A 92 10.96 11.10 -4.82
C LYS A 92 10.79 11.96 -6.07
N LYS A 93 9.59 12.53 -6.24
CA LYS A 93 9.25 13.39 -7.37
C LYS A 93 10.06 14.68 -7.37
N TYR A 94 10.11 15.37 -6.23
CA TYR A 94 10.69 16.72 -6.12
C TYR A 94 12.13 16.74 -5.60
N LYS A 95 12.61 15.65 -4.97
CA LYS A 95 13.94 15.51 -4.36
C LYS A 95 14.35 16.74 -3.51
N PRO A 96 13.50 17.19 -2.55
CA PRO A 96 13.67 18.45 -1.86
C PRO A 96 15.00 18.50 -1.13
N ARG A 97 15.63 19.69 -1.10
CA ARG A 97 16.99 19.86 -0.55
C ARG A 97 17.11 19.42 0.92
N TYR A 98 16.11 19.73 1.74
CA TYR A 98 16.16 19.51 3.19
C TYR A 98 15.59 18.16 3.65
N ASN A 99 15.00 17.35 2.76
CA ASN A 99 14.71 15.95 3.08
C ASN A 99 16.00 15.13 2.98
N VAL A 100 16.42 14.52 4.10
CA VAL A 100 17.61 13.63 4.16
C VAL A 100 17.21 12.19 3.94
N LEU A 101 16.10 11.77 4.56
CA LEU A 101 15.53 10.43 4.42
C LEU A 101 14.62 10.34 3.20
N LEU A 102 14.38 9.12 2.71
CA LEU A 102 13.48 8.79 1.60
C LEU A 102 13.92 9.30 0.21
N LYS A 103 15.14 9.83 0.09
CA LYS A 103 15.73 10.20 -1.22
C LYS A 103 16.29 8.99 -1.98
N ASP A 104 16.49 7.86 -1.29
CA ASP A 104 16.91 6.63 -1.92
C ASP A 104 15.78 6.07 -2.81
N ASP A 105 16.16 5.27 -3.80
CA ASP A 105 15.20 4.65 -4.73
C ASP A 105 14.39 3.50 -4.08
N LYS A 106 14.54 3.27 -2.76
CA LYS A 106 13.77 2.23 -2.06
C LYS A 106 12.31 2.65 -1.97
N THR A 107 11.49 1.95 -2.73
CA THR A 107 10.03 2.08 -2.69
C THR A 107 9.46 1.23 -1.55
N TYR A 108 8.25 1.56 -1.12
CA TYR A 108 7.49 0.63 -0.29
C TYR A 108 7.28 -0.68 -1.05
N PRO A 109 7.32 -1.82 -0.34
CA PRO A 109 7.13 -3.11 -0.98
C PRO A 109 5.70 -3.25 -1.51
N SER A 110 5.56 -4.01 -2.58
CA SER A 110 4.29 -4.44 -3.17
C SER A 110 4.26 -5.96 -3.26
N ILE A 111 3.09 -6.55 -3.37
CA ILE A 111 2.90 -7.95 -3.71
C ILE A 111 2.77 -8.05 -5.23
N CYS A 112 3.61 -8.87 -5.84
CA CYS A 112 3.62 -9.15 -7.26
C CYS A 112 2.94 -10.48 -7.54
N VAL A 113 2.00 -10.49 -8.47
CA VAL A 113 1.50 -11.69 -9.15
C VAL A 113 2.17 -11.69 -10.52
N GLN A 114 3.17 -12.57 -10.69
CA GLN A 114 4.02 -12.57 -11.86
C GLN A 114 3.30 -13.11 -13.09
N ASN A 115 3.51 -12.48 -14.25
CA ASN A 115 2.98 -12.94 -15.52
C ASN A 115 3.81 -14.09 -16.07
N GLU A 116 3.44 -15.32 -15.75
CA GLU A 116 4.04 -16.56 -16.22
C GLU A 116 3.00 -17.67 -16.28
N TYR A 117 3.32 -18.80 -16.91
CA TYR A 117 2.36 -19.90 -17.15
C TYR A 117 1.72 -20.43 -15.86
N PHE A 118 2.49 -20.54 -14.77
CA PHE A 118 2.03 -20.75 -13.39
C PHE A 118 2.48 -19.54 -12.54
N PRO A 119 1.66 -18.50 -12.39
CA PRO A 119 2.01 -17.26 -11.70
C PRO A 119 2.50 -17.47 -10.27
N ARG A 120 3.64 -16.86 -9.91
CA ARG A 120 4.12 -16.78 -8.54
C ARG A 120 3.59 -15.54 -7.86
N VAL A 121 3.40 -15.63 -6.54
CA VAL A 121 2.98 -14.52 -5.68
C VAL A 121 4.09 -14.26 -4.66
N PHE A 122 4.68 -13.06 -4.70
CA PHE A 122 5.79 -12.72 -3.82
C PHE A 122 5.91 -11.22 -3.58
N LYS A 123 6.62 -10.83 -2.51
CA LYS A 123 6.93 -9.43 -2.20
C LYS A 123 8.04 -8.90 -3.11
N THR A 124 7.89 -7.67 -3.57
CA THR A 124 8.92 -6.97 -4.36
C THR A 124 8.91 -5.48 -4.09
N ARG A 125 10.05 -4.82 -4.31
CA ARG A 125 10.15 -3.35 -4.35
C ARG A 125 10.37 -2.83 -5.76
N ARG A 126 10.58 -3.72 -6.72
CA ARG A 126 10.79 -3.37 -8.13
C ARG A 126 9.53 -3.65 -8.92
N ILE A 127 9.05 -2.65 -9.63
CA ILE A 127 7.94 -2.79 -10.57
C ILE A 127 8.55 -2.92 -11.97
N ILE A 128 8.26 -4.04 -12.63
CA ILE A 128 8.74 -4.34 -13.98
C ILE A 128 7.52 -4.39 -14.90
N ARG A 129 7.56 -3.66 -16.00
CA ARG A 129 6.48 -3.63 -17.00
C ARG A 129 6.57 -4.85 -17.93
N ASN A 130 6.16 -6.01 -17.45
CA ASN A 130 6.17 -7.28 -18.17
C ASN A 130 4.80 -7.99 -18.15
N GLY A 131 3.72 -7.24 -17.88
CA GLY A 131 2.38 -7.80 -17.75
C GLY A 131 2.05 -8.39 -16.37
N SER A 132 3.00 -8.35 -15.40
CA SER A 132 2.74 -8.75 -14.02
C SER A 132 1.82 -7.75 -13.32
N SER A 133 0.99 -8.24 -12.39
CA SER A 133 0.11 -7.41 -11.55
C SER A 133 0.80 -7.08 -10.24
N TYR A 134 0.67 -5.83 -9.79
CA TYR A 134 1.28 -5.35 -8.55
C TYR A 134 0.19 -4.78 -7.64
N TYR A 135 0.24 -5.16 -6.36
CA TYR A 135 -0.73 -4.76 -5.33
C TYR A 135 0.00 -4.06 -4.18
N GLY A 136 -0.51 -2.96 -3.73
CA GLY A 136 0.13 -2.05 -2.77
C GLY A 136 0.34 -0.66 -3.37
N PRO A 137 1.25 0.16 -2.88
CA PRO A 137 2.34 -0.15 -1.95
C PRO A 137 1.89 -0.34 -0.50
N TYR A 138 2.59 -1.22 0.24
CA TYR A 138 2.33 -1.45 1.66
C TYR A 138 3.24 -0.56 2.51
N SER A 139 2.67 0.38 3.25
CA SER A 139 3.40 1.23 4.19
C SER A 139 3.85 0.46 5.43
N HIS A 140 3.06 -0.55 5.84
CA HIS A 140 3.28 -1.37 7.02
C HIS A 140 3.65 -2.81 6.63
N SER A 141 4.90 -3.19 6.89
CA SER A 141 5.44 -4.50 6.51
C SER A 141 4.72 -5.69 7.15
N PRO A 142 4.32 -5.67 8.45
CA PRO A 142 3.53 -6.73 9.05
C PRO A 142 2.19 -7.00 8.34
N SER A 143 1.47 -5.96 7.92
CA SER A 143 0.20 -6.13 7.17
C SER A 143 0.41 -6.87 5.85
N MET A 144 1.48 -6.52 5.11
CA MET A 144 1.84 -7.24 3.88
C MET A 144 2.17 -8.72 4.14
N HIS A 145 2.92 -9.02 5.20
CA HIS A 145 3.23 -10.40 5.54
C HIS A 145 1.99 -11.18 5.95
N ALA A 146 1.08 -10.57 6.74
CA ALA A 146 -0.19 -11.20 7.10
C ALA A 146 -1.02 -11.60 5.88
N VAL A 147 -1.09 -10.74 4.83
CA VAL A 147 -1.76 -11.08 3.56
C VAL A 147 -1.06 -12.22 2.84
N LEU A 148 0.27 -12.18 2.74
CA LEU A 148 1.03 -13.24 2.08
C LEU A 148 0.91 -14.59 2.81
N ASP A 149 0.91 -14.56 4.14
CA ASP A 149 0.75 -15.77 4.96
C ASP A 149 -0.68 -16.32 4.83
N LEU A 150 -1.70 -15.46 4.84
CA LEU A 150 -3.08 -15.86 4.53
C LEU A 150 -3.15 -16.58 3.17
N ILE A 151 -2.59 -15.99 2.11
CA ILE A 151 -2.59 -16.57 0.77
C ILE A 151 -1.90 -17.94 0.75
N LYS A 152 -0.75 -18.09 1.41
CA LYS A 152 -0.02 -19.36 1.50
C LYS A 152 -0.80 -20.45 2.23
N HIS A 153 -1.56 -20.09 3.29
CA HIS A 153 -2.40 -21.06 4.01
C HIS A 153 -3.66 -21.45 3.21
N LEU A 154 -4.19 -20.53 2.40
CA LEU A 154 -5.40 -20.79 1.62
C LEU A 154 -5.12 -21.60 0.34
N TYR A 155 -3.96 -21.36 -0.29
CA TYR A 155 -3.67 -21.88 -1.64
C TYR A 155 -2.29 -22.53 -1.71
N PRO A 156 -2.19 -23.75 -2.27
CA PRO A 156 -0.91 -24.45 -2.46
C PRO A 156 -0.17 -23.87 -3.68
N LEU A 157 0.54 -22.77 -3.49
CA LEU A 157 1.23 -22.06 -4.56
C LEU A 157 2.70 -22.48 -4.69
N ARG A 158 3.19 -22.48 -5.93
CA ARG A 158 4.62 -22.63 -6.17
C ARG A 158 5.42 -21.42 -5.69
N THR A 159 6.58 -21.68 -5.11
CA THR A 159 7.57 -20.65 -4.71
C THR A 159 8.85 -20.73 -5.53
N CYS A 160 9.06 -21.83 -6.27
CA CYS A 160 10.27 -22.10 -7.05
C CYS A 160 10.44 -21.17 -8.26
N ASN A 161 11.71 -20.95 -8.66
CA ASN A 161 12.07 -20.12 -9.83
C ASN A 161 12.19 -20.92 -11.14
N LEU A 162 11.66 -22.14 -11.19
CA LEU A 162 11.72 -22.99 -12.38
C LEU A 162 10.90 -22.38 -13.53
N ASN A 163 11.39 -22.48 -14.75
CA ASN A 163 10.63 -22.10 -15.94
C ASN A 163 9.63 -23.20 -16.31
N LEU A 164 8.42 -23.10 -15.78
CA LEU A 164 7.34 -24.07 -15.98
C LEU A 164 6.58 -23.77 -17.30
N SER A 165 7.29 -23.80 -18.43
CA SER A 165 6.62 -23.76 -19.73
C SER A 165 5.97 -25.12 -20.03
N PRO A 166 4.90 -25.18 -20.87
CA PRO A 166 4.25 -26.44 -21.26
C PRO A 166 5.23 -27.45 -21.83
N GLU A 167 6.24 -27.00 -22.58
CA GLU A 167 7.27 -27.85 -23.20
C GLU A 167 8.18 -28.49 -22.13
N ASN A 168 8.60 -27.71 -21.14
CA ASN A 168 9.49 -28.19 -20.08
C ASN A 168 8.80 -29.19 -19.16
N ILE A 169 7.50 -28.97 -18.88
CA ILE A 169 6.68 -29.90 -18.08
C ILE A 169 6.48 -31.20 -18.84
N ARG A 170 6.08 -31.16 -20.11
CA ARG A 170 5.90 -32.33 -20.96
C ARG A 170 7.20 -33.15 -21.17
N ALA A 171 8.31 -32.44 -21.19
CA ALA A 171 9.62 -33.06 -21.29
C ALA A 171 10.11 -33.73 -19.98
N GLY A 172 9.34 -33.66 -18.88
CA GLY A 172 9.69 -34.29 -17.61
C GLY A 172 10.94 -33.72 -16.95
N LYS A 173 11.26 -32.45 -17.19
CA LYS A 173 12.53 -31.81 -16.73
C LYS A 173 12.62 -31.60 -15.23
N PHE A 174 11.51 -31.79 -14.47
CA PHE A 174 11.43 -31.40 -13.09
C PHE A 174 11.04 -32.59 -12.20
N ASN A 175 11.53 -32.53 -10.95
CA ASN A 175 11.11 -33.43 -9.88
C ASN A 175 10.35 -32.64 -8.80
N VAL A 176 9.56 -33.33 -7.98
CA VAL A 176 8.90 -32.74 -6.83
C VAL A 176 9.92 -32.25 -5.81
N CYS A 177 9.66 -31.13 -5.21
CA CYS A 177 10.50 -30.53 -4.18
C CYS A 177 9.86 -30.65 -2.79
N LEU A 178 10.55 -30.21 -1.75
CA LEU A 178 10.08 -30.22 -0.37
C LEU A 178 8.70 -29.55 -0.22
N GLU A 179 8.47 -28.42 -0.90
CA GLU A 179 7.19 -27.68 -0.83
C GLU A 179 5.99 -28.54 -1.26
N TYR A 180 6.18 -29.46 -2.20
CA TYR A 180 5.15 -30.44 -2.58
C TYR A 180 4.90 -31.45 -1.44
N HIS A 181 5.94 -32.01 -0.85
CA HIS A 181 5.82 -33.01 0.20
C HIS A 181 5.16 -32.46 1.47
N ILE A 182 5.42 -31.19 1.81
CA ILE A 182 4.78 -30.49 2.93
C ILE A 182 3.43 -29.82 2.56
N LYS A 183 2.91 -30.10 1.36
CA LYS A 183 1.61 -29.64 0.84
C LYS A 183 1.48 -28.12 0.65
N ASN A 184 2.54 -27.38 0.62
CA ASN A 184 2.56 -25.95 0.30
C ASN A 184 2.44 -25.69 -1.21
N CYS A 185 2.68 -26.72 -2.06
CA CYS A 185 2.58 -26.66 -3.50
C CYS A 185 1.90 -27.92 -4.03
N ALA A 186 1.02 -27.78 -5.02
CA ALA A 186 0.29 -28.91 -5.61
C ALA A 186 1.04 -29.61 -6.78
N GLY A 187 2.32 -29.30 -7.02
CA GLY A 187 3.16 -29.98 -8.00
C GLY A 187 2.87 -29.65 -9.47
N PRO A 188 2.62 -28.38 -9.86
CA PRO A 188 2.41 -28.03 -11.27
C PRO A 188 3.62 -28.33 -12.18
N CYS A 189 4.81 -28.42 -11.60
CA CYS A 189 6.06 -28.71 -12.34
C CYS A 189 6.11 -30.12 -12.93
N ILE A 190 5.35 -31.07 -12.40
CA ILE A 190 5.25 -32.44 -12.88
C ILE A 190 3.81 -32.79 -13.36
N GLY A 191 2.99 -31.77 -13.59
CA GLY A 191 1.64 -31.93 -14.15
C GLY A 191 0.58 -32.47 -13.18
N LEU A 192 0.84 -32.50 -11.86
CA LEU A 192 -0.14 -32.95 -10.86
C LEU A 192 -1.26 -31.92 -10.62
N GLN A 193 -1.03 -30.66 -10.95
CA GLN A 193 -2.04 -29.61 -10.94
C GLN A 193 -2.19 -29.01 -12.33
N SER A 194 -3.41 -28.91 -12.83
CA SER A 194 -3.69 -28.30 -14.11
C SER A 194 -3.48 -26.78 -14.06
N GLN A 195 -3.18 -26.18 -15.22
CA GLN A 195 -3.10 -24.72 -15.31
C GLN A 195 -4.41 -24.05 -14.97
N GLU A 196 -5.54 -24.63 -15.39
CA GLU A 196 -6.86 -24.06 -15.16
C GLU A 196 -7.18 -23.95 -13.67
N GLU A 197 -6.94 -25.02 -12.89
CA GLU A 197 -7.12 -25.01 -11.44
C GLU A 197 -6.19 -24.00 -10.76
N TYR A 198 -4.93 -23.94 -11.22
CA TYR A 198 -3.97 -23.00 -10.68
C TYR A 198 -4.40 -21.55 -10.92
N LEU A 199 -4.88 -21.24 -12.13
CA LEU A 199 -5.33 -19.89 -12.48
C LEU A 199 -6.63 -19.49 -11.77
N LYS A 200 -7.52 -20.44 -11.43
CA LYS A 200 -8.67 -20.18 -10.54
C LYS A 200 -8.19 -19.69 -9.18
N ASN A 201 -7.21 -20.38 -8.59
CA ASN A 201 -6.62 -19.94 -7.32
C ASN A 201 -5.98 -18.53 -7.44
N ILE A 202 -5.30 -18.25 -8.55
CA ILE A 202 -4.70 -16.92 -8.80
C ILE A 202 -5.79 -15.84 -8.94
N ALA A 203 -6.93 -16.14 -9.54
CA ALA A 203 -8.05 -15.19 -9.64
C ALA A 203 -8.59 -14.83 -8.25
N GLU A 204 -8.85 -15.82 -7.40
CA GLU A 204 -9.29 -15.59 -6.01
C GLU A 204 -8.25 -14.80 -5.20
N ILE A 205 -6.95 -15.11 -5.36
CA ILE A 205 -5.86 -14.38 -4.72
C ILE A 205 -5.84 -12.91 -5.15
N LYS A 206 -6.06 -12.64 -6.43
CA LYS A 206 -6.15 -11.26 -6.93
C LYS A 206 -7.29 -10.49 -6.28
N GLU A 207 -8.43 -11.11 -6.03
CA GLU A 207 -9.55 -10.48 -5.32
C GLU A 207 -9.20 -10.20 -3.85
N ILE A 208 -8.54 -11.14 -3.15
CA ILE A 208 -8.03 -10.91 -1.79
C ILE A 208 -7.06 -9.71 -1.78
N LEU A 209 -6.16 -9.63 -2.75
CA LEU A 209 -5.17 -8.55 -2.86
C LEU A 209 -5.78 -7.18 -3.21
N LYS A 210 -6.96 -7.16 -3.83
CA LYS A 210 -7.77 -5.93 -4.05
C LYS A 210 -8.56 -5.51 -2.81
N GLY A 211 -8.62 -6.34 -1.77
CA GLY A 211 -9.42 -6.09 -0.57
C GLY A 211 -10.84 -6.67 -0.62
N ASN A 212 -11.22 -7.39 -1.68
CA ASN A 212 -12.55 -7.99 -1.86
C ASN A 212 -12.73 -9.27 -1.01
N THR A 213 -12.27 -9.23 0.24
CA THR A 213 -12.30 -10.37 1.16
C THR A 213 -13.71 -10.77 1.57
N GLN A 214 -14.66 -9.83 1.55
CA GLN A 214 -16.07 -10.12 1.89
C GLN A 214 -16.73 -11.04 0.86
N GLU A 215 -16.46 -10.83 -0.42
CA GLU A 215 -17.00 -11.66 -1.49
C GLU A 215 -16.42 -13.07 -1.43
N ILE A 216 -15.11 -13.18 -1.23
CA ILE A 216 -14.45 -14.48 -1.06
C ILE A 216 -14.98 -15.22 0.16
N SER A 217 -15.17 -14.52 1.29
CA SER A 217 -15.78 -15.10 2.49
C SER A 217 -17.17 -15.67 2.21
N ARG A 218 -18.02 -14.92 1.52
CA ARG A 218 -19.38 -15.36 1.14
C ARG A 218 -19.35 -16.59 0.22
N LEU A 219 -18.47 -16.61 -0.78
CA LEU A 219 -18.31 -17.74 -1.69
C LEU A 219 -17.82 -19.01 -0.97
N LEU A 220 -16.86 -18.88 -0.05
CA LEU A 220 -16.40 -20.02 0.75
C LEU A 220 -17.48 -20.54 1.68
N TYR A 221 -18.25 -19.65 2.30
CA TYR A 221 -19.38 -20.06 3.15
C TYR A 221 -20.43 -20.85 2.36
N GLN A 222 -20.81 -20.34 1.18
CA GLN A 222 -21.76 -21.05 0.29
C GLN A 222 -21.23 -22.43 -0.11
N ARG A 223 -19.98 -22.48 -0.58
CA ARG A 223 -19.35 -23.77 -0.98
C ARG A 223 -19.26 -24.76 0.16
N MET A 224 -19.00 -24.29 1.39
CA MET A 224 -19.00 -25.14 2.58
C MET A 224 -20.39 -25.78 2.80
N GLN A 225 -21.47 -24.99 2.65
CA GLN A 225 -22.84 -25.48 2.79
C GLN A 225 -23.20 -26.48 1.69
N ASP A 226 -22.84 -26.20 0.44
CA ASP A 226 -23.09 -27.08 -0.69
C ASP A 226 -22.43 -28.46 -0.50
N LEU A 227 -21.15 -28.47 -0.09
CA LEU A 227 -20.40 -29.68 0.20
C LEU A 227 -20.98 -30.46 1.38
N ALA A 228 -21.47 -29.77 2.42
CA ALA A 228 -22.13 -30.42 3.54
C ALA A 228 -23.48 -31.05 3.13
N ALA A 229 -24.25 -30.39 2.26
CA ALA A 229 -25.47 -30.91 1.70
C ALA A 229 -25.23 -32.19 0.84
N GLU A 230 -24.09 -32.24 0.14
CA GLU A 230 -23.62 -33.40 -0.61
C GLU A 230 -23.00 -34.50 0.27
N MET A 231 -23.02 -34.34 1.61
CA MET A 231 -22.38 -35.24 2.60
C MET A 231 -20.84 -35.38 2.44
N LYS A 232 -20.18 -34.46 1.75
CA LYS A 232 -18.73 -34.41 1.58
C LYS A 232 -18.06 -33.66 2.75
N PHE A 233 -18.20 -34.22 3.96
CA PHE A 233 -17.82 -33.53 5.20
C PHE A 233 -16.33 -33.20 5.31
N GLU A 234 -15.43 -34.05 4.80
CA GLU A 234 -13.98 -33.76 4.80
C GLU A 234 -13.62 -32.56 3.92
N GLU A 235 -14.26 -32.44 2.75
CA GLU A 235 -14.07 -31.30 1.86
C GLU A 235 -14.70 -30.04 2.45
N ALA A 236 -15.90 -30.13 3.02
CA ALA A 236 -16.57 -29.06 3.73
C ALA A 236 -15.71 -28.54 4.90
N GLN A 237 -15.06 -29.42 5.66
CA GLN A 237 -14.16 -29.03 6.74
C GLN A 237 -12.96 -28.23 6.24
N LYS A 238 -12.32 -28.63 5.13
CA LYS A 238 -11.22 -27.88 4.52
C LYS A 238 -11.66 -26.46 4.08
N VAL A 239 -12.87 -26.34 3.53
CA VAL A 239 -13.42 -25.02 3.13
C VAL A 239 -13.75 -24.18 4.36
N LYS A 240 -14.27 -24.79 5.45
CA LYS A 240 -14.52 -24.13 6.73
C LYS A 240 -13.25 -23.54 7.35
N GLU A 241 -12.14 -24.27 7.28
CA GLU A 241 -10.85 -23.77 7.75
C GLU A 241 -10.39 -22.54 6.96
N LYS A 242 -10.53 -22.57 5.63
CA LYS A 242 -10.26 -21.41 4.77
C LYS A 242 -11.15 -20.22 5.10
N TYR A 243 -12.45 -20.44 5.28
CA TYR A 243 -13.40 -19.41 5.69
C TYR A 243 -13.00 -18.76 7.02
N ALA A 244 -12.67 -19.57 8.03
CA ALA A 244 -12.24 -19.07 9.34
C ALA A 244 -10.96 -18.23 9.26
N LEU A 245 -10.01 -18.59 8.39
CA LEU A 245 -8.78 -17.79 8.17
C LEU A 245 -9.09 -16.41 7.59
N ILE A 246 -10.00 -16.34 6.61
CA ILE A 246 -10.40 -15.05 6.00
C ILE A 246 -11.15 -14.19 7.00
N GLU A 247 -12.08 -14.73 7.78
CA GLU A 247 -12.82 -13.99 8.80
C GLU A 247 -11.88 -13.47 9.91
N ASN A 248 -10.91 -14.27 10.34
CA ASN A 248 -9.86 -13.84 11.27
C ASN A 248 -8.99 -12.71 10.71
N TYR A 249 -8.68 -12.78 9.43
CA TYR A 249 -7.94 -11.71 8.75
C TYR A 249 -8.78 -10.42 8.69
N ARG A 250 -10.05 -10.50 8.30
CA ARG A 250 -10.98 -9.36 8.23
C ARG A 250 -11.16 -8.67 9.58
N SER A 251 -11.30 -9.44 10.65
CA SER A 251 -11.46 -8.89 12.01
C SER A 251 -10.23 -8.13 12.53
N LYS A 252 -9.04 -8.42 11.98
CA LYS A 252 -7.76 -7.79 12.40
C LYS A 252 -7.27 -6.71 11.45
N SER A 253 -7.84 -6.62 10.24
CA SER A 253 -7.37 -5.72 9.20
C SER A 253 -8.42 -4.66 8.89
N GLU A 254 -8.11 -3.40 9.21
CA GLU A 254 -8.72 -2.27 8.51
C GLU A 254 -8.09 -2.24 7.11
N VAL A 255 -8.71 -2.93 6.16
CA VAL A 255 -8.22 -2.99 4.78
C VAL A 255 -8.49 -1.65 4.11
N VAL A 256 -7.45 -0.88 3.92
CA VAL A 256 -7.48 0.27 3.02
C VAL A 256 -7.69 -0.27 1.61
N SER A 257 -8.84 0.01 1.03
CA SER A 257 -9.18 -0.35 -0.36
C SER A 257 -8.14 0.24 -1.31
N SER A 258 -7.38 -0.61 -2.00
CA SER A 258 -6.39 -0.21 -3.01
C SER A 258 -7.02 0.09 -4.38
N VAL A 259 -8.35 0.12 -4.48
CA VAL A 259 -9.11 0.22 -5.76
C VAL A 259 -9.17 1.65 -6.29
N LEU A 260 -8.72 2.63 -5.56
CA LEU A 260 -8.80 4.04 -5.96
C LEU A 260 -7.57 4.47 -6.78
N HIS A 261 -7.51 4.07 -8.05
CA HIS A 261 -6.62 4.65 -9.04
C HIS A 261 -7.38 5.68 -9.88
N ASN A 262 -6.84 6.90 -10.00
CA ASN A 262 -7.37 8.02 -10.79
C ASN A 262 -8.78 8.48 -10.35
N ILE A 263 -8.95 8.78 -9.06
CA ILE A 263 -10.16 9.44 -8.57
C ILE A 263 -9.82 10.89 -8.25
N ASP A 264 -10.51 11.79 -8.90
CA ASP A 264 -10.59 13.18 -8.51
C ASP A 264 -11.63 13.30 -7.38
N VAL A 265 -11.19 13.67 -6.18
CA VAL A 265 -12.09 13.86 -5.04
C VAL A 265 -12.36 15.35 -4.89
N PHE A 266 -13.59 15.75 -5.13
CA PHE A 266 -14.08 17.07 -4.79
C PHE A 266 -14.77 16.99 -3.43
N SER A 267 -14.35 17.80 -2.45
CA SER A 267 -15.07 17.98 -1.20
C SER A 267 -15.53 19.43 -1.10
N ILE A 268 -16.80 19.62 -0.79
CA ILE A 268 -17.37 20.92 -0.42
C ILE A 268 -17.55 20.89 1.09
N GLU A 269 -16.86 21.76 1.82
CA GLU A 269 -17.11 22.02 3.24
C GLU A 269 -17.90 23.33 3.35
N GLU A 270 -19.05 23.27 3.99
CA GLU A 270 -19.88 24.43 4.32
C GLU A 270 -19.53 24.90 5.73
N ASP A 271 -18.89 26.05 5.85
CA ASP A 271 -18.60 26.69 7.14
C ASP A 271 -19.57 27.86 7.31
N GLY A 272 -20.75 27.54 7.85
CA GLY A 272 -21.80 28.40 8.42
C GLY A 272 -22.34 29.60 7.61
N GLU A 273 -21.57 30.26 6.75
CA GLU A 273 -22.02 31.38 5.90
C GLU A 273 -21.15 31.64 4.64
N LYS A 274 -20.09 30.84 4.37
CA LYS A 274 -19.26 31.01 3.16
C LYS A 274 -18.83 29.66 2.62
N SER A 275 -19.27 29.34 1.41
CA SER A 275 -18.75 28.18 0.66
C SER A 275 -17.36 28.49 0.13
N ALA A 276 -16.36 27.64 0.41
CA ALA A 276 -15.05 27.69 -0.21
C ALA A 276 -14.87 26.46 -1.12
N PHE A 277 -14.43 26.69 -2.35
CA PHE A 277 -14.10 25.66 -3.33
C PHE A 277 -12.66 25.20 -3.20
#